data_3cae30ce4c98496b8b03f2aa3bcd51f7
#
_entry.id   3cae30ce4c98496b8b03f2aa3bcd51f7
#
_cell.length_a   1.000
_cell.length_b   1.000
_cell.length_c   1.000
_cell.angle_alpha   90.00
_cell.angle_beta   90.00
_cell.angle_gamma   90.00
#
_symmetry.space_group_name_H-M   'P 1'
#
loop_
_entity.id
_entity.type
_entity.pdbx_description
1 polymer ?
#
loop_
_entity_poly.entity_id
_entity_poly.type
_entity_poly.pdbx_seq_one_letter_code
_entity_poly.pdbx_strand_id
1 'polypeptide(L)'
;MLEKKCILLLYGEGRYDSSVMAVKDYIESCGDSYVVAVSDKELYPFHWYKWAFYAYRFFSRGCAWINNLHLSINTIWNRININKSKKECKELIEPTGGLKGFAYNWTEQYRRIRNMLLRYNPEVVVCSTPKLLRDTVRACDKAKLKNIDICGLVTDYCLDARFVNYKASKYFVQNSDVKERLVSLGIEDEKIDVVGTPLLKDSKEVYDKSQVLAELGITNDKMNIVIVGGRYGQSAVRNVFTSLAELENDINIIVLSGGNNGLVKYAELITKNRGIEEKVFLVEEIDKFAKLYSVADILIISPTAAITYEAMYHNSNIILCNGGDALENRNSHYLATNQLALLGRNNEELIASISKFMSDSEFSDDMRYAQNEFVIPDSDKVLGDLIIAIANKNRNDKISEQEQIKTASLNEIENLNKLDIAENSDKENDND
;
A
#
# COMPACT_ATOMS: atom_id res chain seq x y z
N MET A 1 -12.31 27.06 20.10
CA MET A 1 -11.88 26.37 18.86
C MET A 1 -12.14 24.89 19.07
N LEU A 2 -12.99 24.28 18.26
CA LEU A 2 -13.12 22.83 18.25
C LEU A 2 -11.76 22.27 17.84
N GLU A 3 -11.14 21.46 18.68
CA GLU A 3 -9.90 20.75 18.31
C GLU A 3 -10.13 19.96 17.03
N LYS A 4 -9.16 20.02 16.09
CA LYS A 4 -9.23 19.26 14.84
C LYS A 4 -9.26 17.75 15.13
N LYS A 5 -10.00 17.00 14.32
CA LYS A 5 -10.02 15.53 14.40
C LYS A 5 -8.63 14.98 14.10
N CYS A 6 -8.21 13.96 14.82
CA CYS A 6 -6.94 13.31 14.59
C CYS A 6 -7.13 11.99 13.83
N ILE A 7 -6.52 11.91 12.65
CA ILE A 7 -6.50 10.71 11.80
C ILE A 7 -5.05 10.23 11.73
N LEU A 8 -4.82 8.96 12.07
CA LEU A 8 -3.50 8.35 12.07
C LEU A 8 -3.37 7.37 10.91
N LEU A 9 -2.44 7.63 10.02
CA LEU A 9 -2.13 6.78 8.86
C LEU A 9 -0.80 6.05 9.11
N LEU A 10 -0.84 4.74 9.23
CA LEU A 10 0.33 3.89 9.44
C LEU A 10 0.63 3.10 8.17
N TYR A 11 1.83 3.27 7.59
CA TYR A 11 2.14 2.71 6.29
C TYR A 11 3.49 2.01 6.20
N GLY A 12 3.59 1.05 5.26
CA GLY A 12 4.83 0.38 4.89
C GLY A 12 5.58 1.17 3.83
N GLU A 13 6.80 1.60 4.15
CA GLU A 13 7.61 2.42 3.25
C GLU A 13 8.04 1.69 1.99
N GLY A 14 7.97 2.38 0.86
CA GLY A 14 8.47 1.96 -0.44
C GLY A 14 7.49 1.16 -1.31
N ARG A 15 6.37 0.67 -0.74
CA ARG A 15 5.34 -0.06 -1.50
C ARG A 15 3.96 0.60 -1.38
N TYR A 16 3.68 1.19 -0.21
CA TYR A 16 2.35 1.70 0.16
C TYR A 16 2.36 3.20 0.49
N ASP A 17 3.50 3.85 0.39
CA ASP A 17 3.66 5.26 0.78
C ASP A 17 2.89 6.20 -0.14
N SER A 18 2.97 6.07 -1.46
CA SER A 18 2.28 6.95 -2.41
C SER A 18 0.77 6.97 -2.21
N SER A 19 0.15 5.80 -2.06
CA SER A 19 -1.30 5.70 -1.84
C SER A 19 -1.75 6.33 -0.52
N VAL A 20 -0.96 6.16 0.55
CA VAL A 20 -1.27 6.76 1.85
C VAL A 20 -1.05 8.27 1.82
N MET A 21 -0.01 8.75 1.12
CA MET A 21 0.22 10.19 0.95
C MET A 21 -0.88 10.84 0.12
N ALA A 22 -1.38 10.19 -0.92
CA ALA A 22 -2.52 10.68 -1.71
C ALA A 22 -3.77 10.92 -0.84
N VAL A 23 -4.09 9.97 0.02
CA VAL A 23 -5.20 10.10 0.98
C VAL A 23 -4.94 11.20 2.00
N LYS A 24 -3.72 11.28 2.54
CA LYS A 24 -3.31 12.35 3.46
C LYS A 24 -3.51 13.71 2.84
N ASP A 25 -2.99 13.94 1.64
CA ASP A 25 -3.06 15.22 0.93
C ASP A 25 -4.52 15.63 0.69
N TYR A 26 -5.38 14.66 0.30
CA TYR A 26 -6.80 14.92 0.15
C TYR A 26 -7.47 15.33 1.47
N ILE A 27 -7.29 14.56 2.55
CA ILE A 27 -7.90 14.85 3.85
C ILE A 27 -7.42 16.21 4.39
N GLU A 28 -6.13 16.53 4.26
CA GLU A 28 -5.59 17.83 4.65
C GLU A 28 -6.17 18.99 3.83
N SER A 29 -6.47 18.77 2.55
CA SER A 29 -7.13 19.76 1.70
C SER A 29 -8.55 20.09 2.15
N CYS A 30 -9.24 19.17 2.82
CA CYS A 30 -10.57 19.38 3.39
C CYS A 30 -10.56 20.27 4.67
N GLY A 31 -9.39 20.47 5.29
CA GLY A 31 -9.17 21.48 6.34
C GLY A 31 -9.63 21.13 7.77
N ASP A 32 -10.53 20.14 7.94
CA ASP A 32 -11.20 19.85 9.21
C ASP A 32 -10.49 18.82 10.09
N SER A 33 -9.40 18.24 9.60
CA SER A 33 -8.71 17.15 10.26
C SER A 33 -7.22 17.44 10.44
N TYR A 34 -6.63 16.85 11.48
CA TYR A 34 -5.20 16.76 11.68
C TYR A 34 -4.73 15.36 11.33
N VAL A 35 -3.92 15.23 10.30
CA VAL A 35 -3.45 13.92 9.81
C VAL A 35 -2.02 13.69 10.23
N VAL A 36 -1.77 12.54 10.86
CA VAL A 36 -0.42 12.07 11.21
C VAL A 36 -0.12 10.83 10.38
N ALA A 37 0.80 10.93 9.45
CA ALA A 37 1.29 9.77 8.68
C ALA A 37 2.64 9.31 9.22
N VAL A 38 2.76 8.02 9.55
CA VAL A 38 3.97 7.45 10.14
C VAL A 38 4.36 6.16 9.43
N SER A 39 5.59 6.11 8.97
CA SER A 39 6.12 4.94 8.29
C SER A 39 6.47 3.81 9.27
N ASP A 40 6.45 2.58 8.77
CA ASP A 40 6.90 1.42 9.54
C ASP A 40 8.39 1.49 9.90
N LYS A 41 9.21 2.20 9.13
CA LYS A 41 10.62 2.44 9.49
C LYS A 41 10.77 3.30 10.75
N GLU A 42 9.90 4.29 10.94
CA GLU A 42 9.90 5.13 12.14
C GLU A 42 9.41 4.35 13.36
N LEU A 43 8.40 3.49 13.17
CA LEU A 43 7.85 2.64 14.21
C LEU A 43 8.79 1.50 14.59
N TYR A 44 9.55 0.99 13.62
CA TYR A 44 10.41 -0.17 13.76
C TYR A 44 11.88 0.18 13.51
N PRO A 45 12.50 1.02 14.35
CA PRO A 45 13.91 1.32 14.17
C PRO A 45 14.75 0.07 14.29
N PHE A 46 15.80 0.12 13.58
CA PHE A 46 16.78 -0.92 13.31
C PHE A 46 16.95 -1.99 14.39
N HIS A 47 16.77 -3.29 14.02
CA HIS A 47 17.28 -4.41 14.77
C HIS A 47 17.78 -5.54 13.85
N TRP A 48 18.49 -6.49 14.43
CA TRP A 48 19.21 -7.61 13.83
C TRP A 48 18.56 -8.27 12.58
N TYR A 49 17.25 -8.21 12.44
CA TYR A 49 16.56 -8.74 11.26
C TYR A 49 16.85 -7.96 9.96
N LYS A 50 17.23 -6.67 10.05
CA LYS A 50 17.75 -5.97 8.86
C LYS A 50 19.11 -6.53 8.48
N TRP A 51 19.94 -6.87 9.47
CA TRP A 51 21.20 -7.54 9.22
C TRP A 51 20.97 -8.92 8.60
N ALA A 52 20.03 -9.70 9.12
CA ALA A 52 19.61 -10.97 8.56
C ALA A 52 19.00 -10.81 7.16
N PHE A 53 18.23 -9.74 6.91
CA PHE A 53 17.68 -9.42 5.61
C PHE A 53 18.77 -8.98 4.61
N TYR A 54 19.73 -8.16 5.02
CA TYR A 54 20.87 -7.80 4.17
C TYR A 54 21.81 -8.99 3.92
N ALA A 55 22.07 -9.81 4.93
CA ALA A 55 22.80 -11.05 4.78
C ALA A 55 22.05 -12.02 3.85
N TYR A 56 20.75 -12.22 4.06
CA TYR A 56 19.90 -13.00 3.16
C TYR A 56 19.93 -12.44 1.72
N ARG A 57 19.80 -11.13 1.55
CA ARG A 57 19.85 -10.48 0.23
C ARG A 57 21.23 -10.58 -0.41
N PHE A 58 22.30 -10.55 0.38
CA PHE A 58 23.67 -10.77 -0.09
C PHE A 58 23.86 -12.22 -0.56
N PHE A 59 23.41 -13.19 0.23
CA PHE A 59 23.49 -14.61 -0.10
C PHE A 59 22.51 -15.02 -1.23
N SER A 60 21.31 -14.45 -1.29
CA SER A 60 20.33 -14.76 -2.34
C SER A 60 20.70 -14.20 -3.71
N ARG A 61 21.58 -13.19 -3.78
CA ARG A 61 22.11 -12.68 -5.04
C ARG A 61 23.04 -13.67 -5.75
N GLY A 62 23.67 -14.58 -5.00
CA GLY A 62 24.56 -15.60 -5.53
C GLY A 62 23.93 -16.99 -5.75
N CYS A 63 22.77 -17.25 -5.18
CA CYS A 63 22.16 -18.58 -5.16
C CYS A 63 20.67 -18.53 -5.50
N ALA A 64 20.33 -18.70 -6.77
CA ALA A 64 18.92 -18.71 -7.24
C ALA A 64 18.03 -19.74 -6.51
N TRP A 65 18.59 -20.86 -6.06
CA TRP A 65 17.88 -21.89 -5.30
C TRP A 65 17.40 -21.42 -3.93
N ILE A 66 18.14 -20.51 -3.25
CA ILE A 66 17.72 -19.91 -1.97
C ILE A 66 16.51 -19.03 -2.17
N ASN A 67 16.47 -18.28 -3.26
CA ASN A 67 15.34 -17.45 -3.61
C ASN A 67 14.09 -18.30 -3.93
N ASN A 68 14.27 -19.40 -4.66
CA ASN A 68 13.22 -20.36 -4.96
C ASN A 68 12.72 -21.08 -3.69
N LEU A 69 13.62 -21.42 -2.75
CA LEU A 69 13.26 -22.01 -1.47
C LEU A 69 12.44 -21.01 -0.62
N HIS A 70 12.83 -19.74 -0.58
CA HIS A 70 12.08 -18.70 0.14
C HIS A 70 10.69 -18.47 -0.47
N LEU A 71 10.58 -18.41 -1.81
CA LEU A 71 9.32 -18.34 -2.53
C LEU A 71 8.44 -19.56 -2.25
N SER A 72 9.04 -20.76 -2.24
CA SER A 72 8.35 -22.02 -1.92
C SER A 72 7.85 -22.05 -0.48
N ILE A 73 8.68 -21.63 0.49
CA ILE A 73 8.30 -21.52 1.90
C ILE A 73 7.18 -20.50 2.08
N ASN A 74 7.26 -19.32 1.47
CA ASN A 74 6.18 -18.32 1.53
C ASN A 74 4.90 -18.82 0.85
N THR A 75 5.01 -19.54 -0.26
CA THR A 75 3.85 -20.13 -0.94
C THR A 75 3.23 -21.24 -0.09
N ILE A 76 4.03 -22.07 0.56
CA ILE A 76 3.57 -23.11 1.51
C ILE A 76 2.94 -22.44 2.73
N TRP A 77 3.57 -21.41 3.30
CA TRP A 77 3.02 -20.65 4.43
C TRP A 77 1.69 -19.98 4.08
N ASN A 78 1.60 -19.37 2.91
CA ASN A 78 0.35 -18.78 2.41
C ASN A 78 -0.71 -19.86 2.15
N ARG A 79 -0.35 -21.03 1.59
CA ARG A 79 -1.28 -22.18 1.44
C ARG A 79 -1.73 -22.72 2.78
N ILE A 80 -0.83 -22.86 3.74
CA ILE A 80 -1.15 -23.32 5.11
C ILE A 80 -2.09 -22.31 5.78
N ASN A 81 -1.83 -21.00 5.66
CA ASN A 81 -2.68 -19.96 6.22
C ASN A 81 -4.06 -19.87 5.53
N ILE A 82 -4.12 -20.13 4.22
CA ILE A 82 -5.38 -20.16 3.47
C ILE A 82 -6.18 -21.45 3.75
N ASN A 83 -5.52 -22.58 3.89
CA ASN A 83 -6.16 -23.87 4.14
C ASN A 83 -6.49 -24.12 5.62
N LYS A 84 -5.93 -23.34 6.53
CA LYS A 84 -6.31 -23.38 7.92
C LYS A 84 -7.73 -22.85 8.08
N SER A 85 -8.60 -23.71 8.60
CA SER A 85 -10.03 -23.47 8.76
C SER A 85 -10.35 -22.20 9.55
N LYS A 86 -11.57 -21.67 9.43
CA LYS A 86 -12.10 -20.52 10.20
C LYS A 86 -11.78 -20.59 11.72
N LYS A 87 -11.55 -21.78 12.26
CA LYS A 87 -11.24 -22.01 13.67
C LYS A 87 -9.77 -21.68 13.97
N GLU A 88 -8.85 -21.98 13.06
CA GLU A 88 -7.41 -21.71 13.22
C GLU A 88 -7.04 -20.26 12.93
N CYS A 89 -7.80 -19.56 12.09
CA CYS A 89 -7.62 -18.10 11.94
C CYS A 89 -7.89 -17.34 13.24
N LYS A 90 -8.84 -17.79 14.07
CA LYS A 90 -9.06 -17.24 15.42
C LYS A 90 -7.88 -17.48 16.36
N GLU A 91 -7.24 -18.64 16.29
CA GLU A 91 -6.09 -18.99 17.15
C GLU A 91 -4.79 -18.30 16.69
N LEU A 92 -4.65 -17.95 15.39
CA LEU A 92 -3.54 -17.15 14.87
C LEU A 92 -3.59 -15.68 15.32
N ILE A 93 -4.77 -15.21 15.71
CA ILE A 93 -5.00 -13.84 16.18
C ILE A 93 -4.78 -13.72 17.68
N GLU A 94 -5.01 -14.80 18.45
CA GLU A 94 -4.71 -14.83 19.87
C GLU A 94 -3.32 -15.44 20.13
N PRO A 95 -2.40 -14.71 20.78
CA PRO A 95 -1.15 -15.30 21.21
C PRO A 95 -1.46 -16.28 22.34
N THR A 96 -1.44 -17.56 22.05
CA THR A 96 -1.35 -18.60 23.08
C THR A 96 -0.20 -18.28 24.00
N GLY A 97 -0.47 -18.25 25.30
CA GLY A 97 0.53 -17.97 26.34
C GLY A 97 1.76 -18.86 26.18
N GLY A 98 2.93 -18.26 26.09
CA GLY A 98 4.21 -18.94 25.93
C GLY A 98 5.31 -17.94 25.58
N LEU A 99 6.54 -18.41 25.41
CA LEU A 99 7.74 -17.63 25.06
C LEU A 99 7.51 -16.67 23.86
N LYS A 100 6.66 -17.04 22.89
CA LYS A 100 6.28 -16.17 21.75
C LYS A 100 5.44 -14.96 22.19
N GLY A 101 4.52 -15.13 23.13
CA GLY A 101 3.74 -14.04 23.70
C GLY A 101 4.59 -13.10 24.56
N PHE A 102 5.56 -13.66 25.29
CA PHE A 102 6.49 -12.91 26.12
C PHE A 102 7.46 -12.06 25.27
N ALA A 103 8.11 -12.67 24.27
CA ALA A 103 9.01 -11.95 23.35
C ALA A 103 8.29 -10.85 22.57
N TYR A 104 7.02 -11.04 22.19
CA TYR A 104 6.22 -10.07 21.48
C TYR A 104 5.81 -8.88 22.37
N ASN A 105 5.54 -9.10 23.65
CA ASN A 105 5.20 -8.03 24.60
C ASN A 105 6.38 -7.12 24.94
N TRP A 106 7.58 -7.57 24.69
CA TRP A 106 8.84 -6.87 25.00
C TRP A 106 9.37 -6.07 23.80
N THR A 107 8.74 -6.18 22.63
CA THR A 107 9.23 -5.44 21.47
C THR A 107 8.89 -3.96 21.59
N GLU A 108 9.89 -3.13 21.41
CA GLU A 108 9.82 -1.66 21.39
C GLU A 108 8.77 -1.12 20.39
N GLN A 109 8.48 -1.90 19.37
CA GLN A 109 7.50 -1.68 18.30
C GLN A 109 6.07 -1.46 18.82
N TYR A 110 5.61 -2.38 19.67
CA TYR A 110 4.30 -2.28 20.30
C TYR A 110 4.19 -1.03 21.20
N ARG A 111 5.26 -0.71 21.95
CA ARG A 111 5.29 0.47 22.82
C ARG A 111 5.14 1.76 22.02
N ARG A 112 5.76 1.85 20.85
CA ARG A 112 5.68 3.04 20.00
C ARG A 112 4.27 3.26 19.47
N ILE A 113 3.64 2.24 18.91
CA ILE A 113 2.24 2.33 18.46
C ILE A 113 1.34 2.71 19.63
N ARG A 114 1.46 2.03 20.77
CA ARG A 114 0.69 2.34 21.97
C ARG A 114 0.89 3.80 22.43
N ASN A 115 2.13 4.26 22.49
CA ASN A 115 2.43 5.63 22.91
C ASN A 115 1.86 6.66 21.92
N MET A 116 1.85 6.35 20.63
CA MET A 116 1.20 7.20 19.62
C MET A 116 -0.31 7.25 19.81
N LEU A 117 -0.96 6.10 20.00
CA LEU A 117 -2.40 6.05 20.28
C LEU A 117 -2.78 6.86 21.53
N LEU A 118 -1.98 6.76 22.59
CA LEU A 118 -2.20 7.52 23.83
C LEU A 118 -1.93 9.03 23.65
N ARG A 119 -0.92 9.38 22.86
CA ARG A 119 -0.53 10.78 22.64
C ARG A 119 -1.51 11.51 21.73
N TYR A 120 -1.88 10.90 20.63
CA TYR A 120 -2.70 11.54 19.60
C TYR A 120 -4.20 11.31 19.83
N ASN A 121 -4.58 10.27 20.58
CA ASN A 121 -5.97 9.85 20.80
C ASN A 121 -6.81 9.93 19.51
N PRO A 122 -6.37 9.26 18.41
CA PRO A 122 -6.99 9.43 17.12
C PRO A 122 -8.44 8.92 17.10
N GLU A 123 -9.25 9.46 16.23
CA GLU A 123 -10.59 8.95 15.93
C GLU A 123 -10.52 7.71 15.03
N VAL A 124 -9.57 7.71 14.09
CA VAL A 124 -9.37 6.62 13.12
C VAL A 124 -7.89 6.32 12.96
N VAL A 125 -7.55 5.05 12.84
CA VAL A 125 -6.22 4.58 12.45
C VAL A 125 -6.35 3.72 11.21
N VAL A 126 -5.67 4.10 10.13
CA VAL A 126 -5.61 3.31 8.88
C VAL A 126 -4.24 2.65 8.77
N CYS A 127 -4.22 1.34 8.52
CA CYS A 127 -3.01 0.52 8.46
C CYS A 127 -2.86 -0.10 7.06
N SER A 128 -1.79 0.24 6.34
CA SER A 128 -1.55 -0.27 4.98
C SER A 128 -0.77 -1.59 4.93
N THR A 129 -0.41 -2.16 6.08
CA THR A 129 0.23 -3.48 6.13
C THR A 129 -0.40 -4.40 7.17
N PRO A 130 -0.38 -5.73 6.94
CA PRO A 130 -0.95 -6.71 7.88
C PRO A 130 -0.35 -6.61 9.27
N LYS A 131 0.95 -6.31 9.33
CA LYS A 131 1.68 -6.21 10.61
C LYS A 131 1.24 -4.99 11.40
N LEU A 132 1.13 -3.83 10.75
CA LEU A 132 0.66 -2.59 11.38
C LEU A 132 -0.77 -2.75 11.89
N LEU A 133 -1.68 -3.33 11.08
CA LEU A 133 -3.05 -3.59 11.48
C LEU A 133 -3.13 -4.44 12.75
N ARG A 134 -2.45 -5.59 12.76
CA ARG A 134 -2.42 -6.49 13.91
C ARG A 134 -1.84 -5.82 15.16
N ASP A 135 -0.72 -5.11 15.01
CA ASP A 135 -0.01 -4.50 16.12
C ASP A 135 -0.80 -3.32 16.71
N THR A 136 -1.53 -2.57 15.87
CA THR A 136 -2.41 -1.47 16.28
C THR A 136 -3.64 -1.98 17.03
N VAL A 137 -4.35 -2.96 16.49
CA VAL A 137 -5.49 -3.60 17.18
C VAL A 137 -5.08 -4.08 18.57
N ARG A 138 -3.94 -4.75 18.65
CA ARG A 138 -3.44 -5.25 19.94
C ARG A 138 -3.03 -4.13 20.89
N ALA A 139 -2.47 -3.05 20.38
CA ALA A 139 -2.09 -1.88 21.20
C ALA A 139 -3.35 -1.21 21.77
N CYS A 140 -4.39 -1.05 20.97
CA CYS A 140 -5.67 -0.48 21.36
C CYS A 140 -6.35 -1.34 22.44
N ASP A 141 -6.45 -2.66 22.22
CA ASP A 141 -7.02 -3.61 23.18
C ASP A 141 -6.32 -3.54 24.56
N LYS A 142 -4.98 -3.59 24.56
CA LYS A 142 -4.22 -3.58 25.81
C LYS A 142 -4.23 -2.25 26.54
N ALA A 143 -4.34 -1.15 25.80
CA ALA A 143 -4.48 0.18 26.37
C ALA A 143 -5.92 0.50 26.79
N LYS A 144 -6.88 -0.40 26.48
CA LYS A 144 -8.33 -0.24 26.74
C LYS A 144 -8.88 1.06 26.14
N LEU A 145 -8.35 1.45 24.97
CA LEU A 145 -8.82 2.62 24.26
C LEU A 145 -10.16 2.32 23.60
N LYS A 146 -11.08 3.26 23.72
CA LYS A 146 -12.42 3.20 23.13
C LYS A 146 -12.59 4.28 22.08
N ASN A 147 -13.61 4.15 21.25
CA ASN A 147 -14.00 5.15 20.24
C ASN A 147 -12.83 5.49 19.27
N ILE A 148 -12.06 4.44 18.87
CA ILE A 148 -11.03 4.49 17.85
C ILE A 148 -11.32 3.38 16.86
N ASP A 149 -11.62 3.73 15.61
CA ASP A 149 -11.77 2.75 14.54
C ASP A 149 -10.40 2.42 13.93
N ILE A 150 -10.12 1.12 13.82
CA ILE A 150 -8.87 0.61 13.23
C ILE A 150 -9.22 -0.05 11.92
N CYS A 151 -8.71 0.52 10.83
CA CYS A 151 -9.03 0.13 9.47
C CYS A 151 -7.81 -0.49 8.77
N GLY A 152 -8.05 -1.51 7.95
CA GLY A 152 -7.06 -2.09 7.04
C GLY A 152 -7.19 -1.46 5.66
N LEU A 153 -6.07 -1.02 5.07
CA LEU A 153 -6.00 -0.58 3.67
C LEU A 153 -5.23 -1.63 2.87
N VAL A 154 -5.90 -2.27 1.92
CA VAL A 154 -5.36 -3.33 1.06
C VAL A 154 -5.32 -2.85 -0.38
N THR A 155 -4.17 -2.40 -0.84
CA THR A 155 -3.97 -1.86 -2.20
C THR A 155 -3.41 -2.88 -3.19
N ASP A 156 -3.05 -4.10 -2.75
CA ASP A 156 -2.65 -5.19 -3.63
C ASP A 156 -3.87 -5.82 -4.32
N TYR A 157 -3.69 -6.32 -5.55
CA TYR A 157 -4.75 -6.96 -6.35
C TYR A 157 -5.20 -8.30 -5.78
N CYS A 158 -4.34 -8.94 -5.01
CA CYS A 158 -4.61 -10.20 -4.33
C CYS A 158 -4.49 -10.03 -2.82
N LEU A 159 -5.44 -10.59 -2.08
CA LEU A 159 -5.40 -10.53 -0.61
C LEU A 159 -4.17 -11.24 -0.04
N ASP A 160 -3.42 -10.56 0.79
CA ASP A 160 -2.54 -11.20 1.76
C ASP A 160 -3.40 -11.63 2.97
N ALA A 161 -3.55 -12.94 3.17
CA ALA A 161 -4.40 -13.49 4.24
C ALA A 161 -4.02 -13.01 5.65
N ARG A 162 -2.81 -12.48 5.83
CA ARG A 162 -2.36 -11.88 7.11
C ARG A 162 -3.09 -10.58 7.46
N PHE A 163 -3.80 -9.96 6.50
CA PHE A 163 -4.70 -8.84 6.78
C PHE A 163 -5.96 -9.22 7.56
N VAL A 164 -6.35 -10.49 7.55
CA VAL A 164 -7.57 -10.92 8.25
C VAL A 164 -7.45 -10.68 9.75
N ASN A 165 -8.29 -9.76 10.25
CA ASN A 165 -8.39 -9.40 11.66
C ASN A 165 -9.85 -9.07 12.01
N TYR A 166 -10.51 -9.94 12.75
CA TYR A 166 -11.93 -9.78 13.10
C TYR A 166 -12.23 -8.60 14.03
N LYS A 167 -11.20 -8.00 14.64
CA LYS A 167 -11.30 -6.80 15.48
C LYS A 167 -11.08 -5.50 14.71
N ALA A 168 -10.72 -5.59 13.45
CA ALA A 168 -10.67 -4.41 12.60
C ALA A 168 -12.09 -3.89 12.37
N SER A 169 -12.27 -2.57 12.42
CA SER A 169 -13.55 -1.91 12.27
C SER A 169 -13.99 -1.91 10.80
N LYS A 170 -13.04 -1.64 9.89
CA LYS A 170 -13.29 -1.56 8.45
C LYS A 170 -12.08 -2.01 7.63
N TYR A 171 -12.36 -2.37 6.38
CA TYR A 171 -11.38 -2.64 5.33
C TYR A 171 -11.67 -1.79 4.12
N PHE A 172 -10.64 -1.17 3.60
CA PHE A 172 -10.66 -0.49 2.32
C PHE A 172 -9.82 -1.32 1.35
N VAL A 173 -10.44 -1.79 0.29
CA VAL A 173 -9.81 -2.76 -0.61
C VAL A 173 -9.76 -2.25 -2.04
N GLN A 174 -8.80 -2.78 -2.78
CA GLN A 174 -8.51 -2.32 -4.13
C GLN A 174 -9.58 -2.78 -5.14
N ASN A 175 -10.15 -3.99 -5.01
CA ASN A 175 -11.12 -4.57 -5.95
C ASN A 175 -12.12 -5.51 -5.26
N SER A 176 -13.14 -5.94 -6.02
CA SER A 176 -14.18 -6.85 -5.56
C SER A 176 -13.66 -8.23 -5.19
N ASP A 177 -12.65 -8.75 -5.88
CA ASP A 177 -12.10 -10.09 -5.60
C ASP A 177 -11.41 -10.14 -4.23
N VAL A 178 -10.72 -9.05 -3.85
CA VAL A 178 -10.17 -8.90 -2.50
C VAL A 178 -11.29 -8.81 -1.46
N LYS A 179 -12.38 -8.11 -1.75
CA LYS A 179 -13.57 -8.05 -0.88
C LYS A 179 -14.19 -9.44 -0.70
N GLU A 180 -14.50 -10.13 -1.80
CA GLU A 180 -15.06 -11.49 -1.76
C GLU A 180 -14.16 -12.46 -0.99
N ARG A 181 -12.85 -12.31 -1.16
CA ARG A 181 -11.89 -13.13 -0.44
C ARG A 181 -11.92 -12.87 1.06
N LEU A 182 -12.00 -11.61 1.52
CA LEU A 182 -12.18 -11.28 2.94
C LEU A 182 -13.49 -11.84 3.50
N VAL A 183 -14.59 -11.71 2.75
CA VAL A 183 -15.90 -12.27 3.13
C VAL A 183 -15.81 -13.79 3.27
N SER A 184 -15.18 -14.47 2.31
CA SER A 184 -14.98 -15.94 2.37
C SER A 184 -14.16 -16.39 3.58
N LEU A 185 -13.32 -15.50 4.15
CA LEU A 185 -12.54 -15.73 5.36
C LEU A 185 -13.27 -15.31 6.63
N GLY A 186 -14.53 -14.82 6.52
CA GLY A 186 -15.42 -14.53 7.63
C GLY A 186 -15.41 -13.10 8.12
N ILE A 187 -14.89 -12.16 7.35
CA ILE A 187 -15.11 -10.73 7.58
C ILE A 187 -16.51 -10.37 7.06
N GLU A 188 -17.25 -9.58 7.82
CA GLU A 188 -18.60 -9.12 7.47
C GLU A 188 -18.53 -8.19 6.24
N ASP A 189 -19.47 -8.36 5.28
CA ASP A 189 -19.49 -7.61 4.01
C ASP A 189 -19.57 -6.10 4.24
N GLU A 190 -20.36 -5.67 5.23
CA GLU A 190 -20.57 -4.26 5.58
C GLU A 190 -19.31 -3.58 6.13
N LYS A 191 -18.30 -4.36 6.52
CA LYS A 191 -17.00 -3.85 6.94
C LYS A 191 -16.03 -3.62 5.79
N ILE A 192 -16.41 -3.89 4.53
CA ILE A 192 -15.49 -3.88 3.41
C ILE A 192 -15.99 -2.95 2.32
N ASP A 193 -15.26 -1.87 2.07
CA ASP A 193 -15.51 -0.95 0.97
C ASP A 193 -14.47 -1.15 -0.13
N VAL A 194 -14.92 -1.25 -1.37
CA VAL A 194 -14.04 -1.26 -2.55
C VAL A 194 -13.78 0.19 -2.96
N VAL A 195 -12.52 0.61 -2.88
CA VAL A 195 -12.13 2.01 -3.07
C VAL A 195 -11.09 2.23 -4.18
N GLY A 196 -10.53 1.15 -4.74
CA GLY A 196 -9.40 1.25 -5.66
C GLY A 196 -8.08 1.51 -4.95
N THR A 197 -7.09 1.96 -5.71
CA THR A 197 -5.79 2.38 -5.17
C THR A 197 -5.66 3.90 -5.26
N PRO A 198 -5.55 4.61 -4.12
CA PRO A 198 -5.37 6.06 -4.13
C PRO A 198 -4.12 6.49 -4.88
N LEU A 199 -4.26 7.48 -5.76
CA LEU A 199 -3.19 8.04 -6.57
C LEU A 199 -2.89 9.48 -6.16
N LEU A 200 -1.60 9.82 -6.12
CA LEU A 200 -1.15 11.19 -5.93
C LEU A 200 -1.69 12.10 -7.05
N LYS A 201 -1.93 13.36 -6.74
CA LYS A 201 -2.41 14.32 -7.73
C LYS A 201 -1.46 14.41 -8.93
N ASP A 202 -0.16 14.45 -8.68
CA ASP A 202 0.87 14.53 -9.72
C ASP A 202 0.91 13.26 -10.59
N SER A 203 0.56 12.09 -10.05
CA SER A 203 0.45 10.84 -10.81
C SER A 203 -0.72 10.84 -11.81
N LYS A 204 -1.71 11.73 -11.63
CA LYS A 204 -2.88 11.86 -12.50
C LYS A 204 -2.69 12.89 -13.62
N GLU A 205 -1.57 13.62 -13.62
CA GLU A 205 -1.30 14.64 -14.63
C GLU A 205 -1.04 14.01 -16.01
N VAL A 206 -1.57 14.63 -17.03
CA VAL A 206 -1.37 14.22 -18.43
C VAL A 206 -0.43 15.21 -19.10
N TYR A 207 0.61 14.69 -19.75
CA TYR A 207 1.63 15.48 -20.43
C TYR A 207 1.55 15.30 -21.93
N ASP A 208 1.95 16.35 -22.67
CA ASP A 208 2.11 16.26 -24.11
C ASP A 208 3.29 15.36 -24.47
N LYS A 209 3.03 14.30 -25.26
CA LYS A 209 4.04 13.31 -25.66
C LYS A 209 5.22 13.96 -26.35
N SER A 210 4.98 14.88 -27.28
CA SER A 210 6.02 15.52 -28.08
C SER A 210 6.93 16.39 -27.22
N GLN A 211 6.35 17.12 -26.27
CA GLN A 211 7.10 17.95 -25.33
C GLN A 211 8.02 17.09 -24.46
N VAL A 212 7.50 16.00 -23.86
CA VAL A 212 8.31 15.13 -22.99
C VAL A 212 9.39 14.41 -23.79
N LEU A 213 9.10 13.96 -25.02
CA LEU A 213 10.14 13.37 -25.89
C LEU A 213 11.25 14.37 -26.20
N ALA A 214 10.91 15.64 -26.45
CA ALA A 214 11.90 16.68 -26.67
C ALA A 214 12.76 16.94 -25.41
N GLU A 215 12.16 16.95 -24.22
CA GLU A 215 12.88 17.05 -22.94
C GLU A 215 13.87 15.88 -22.74
N LEU A 216 13.53 14.68 -23.23
CA LEU A 216 14.37 13.50 -23.19
C LEU A 216 15.39 13.42 -24.33
N GLY A 217 15.41 14.41 -25.25
CA GLY A 217 16.29 14.44 -26.40
C GLY A 217 15.89 13.47 -27.53
N ILE A 218 14.66 13.02 -27.56
CA ILE A 218 14.11 12.09 -28.55
C ILE A 218 13.37 12.90 -29.62
N THR A 219 13.88 12.85 -30.86
CA THR A 219 13.36 13.70 -31.97
C THR A 219 12.82 12.89 -33.15
N ASN A 220 12.64 11.59 -32.98
CA ASN A 220 12.14 10.69 -34.02
C ASN A 220 10.74 10.17 -33.65
N ASP A 221 10.02 9.65 -34.65
CA ASP A 221 8.65 9.13 -34.51
C ASP A 221 8.61 7.59 -34.30
N LYS A 222 9.70 7.02 -33.78
CA LYS A 222 9.77 5.58 -33.52
C LYS A 222 8.90 5.20 -32.31
N MET A 223 8.51 3.93 -32.26
CA MET A 223 7.80 3.38 -31.11
C MET A 223 8.69 3.45 -29.84
N ASN A 224 8.13 3.95 -28.76
CA ASN A 224 8.84 4.10 -27.50
C ASN A 224 8.51 2.96 -26.54
N ILE A 225 9.50 2.11 -26.24
CA ILE A 225 9.40 1.10 -25.19
C ILE A 225 10.07 1.64 -23.93
N VAL A 226 9.28 1.89 -22.91
CA VAL A 226 9.77 2.41 -21.63
C VAL A 226 9.97 1.27 -20.64
N ILE A 227 11.18 1.17 -20.07
CA ILE A 227 11.51 0.23 -19.01
C ILE A 227 11.66 1.00 -17.69
N VAL A 228 10.88 0.66 -16.70
CA VAL A 228 11.04 1.23 -15.36
C VAL A 228 11.89 0.30 -14.51
N GLY A 229 13.15 0.72 -14.29
CA GLY A 229 14.06 0.10 -13.35
C GLY A 229 13.78 0.62 -11.96
N GLY A 230 13.23 -0.23 -11.09
CA GLY A 230 13.00 0.12 -9.69
C GLY A 230 14.15 -0.27 -8.78
N ARG A 231 14.04 0.11 -7.51
CA ARG A 231 14.97 -0.28 -6.44
C ARG A 231 15.04 -1.81 -6.25
N TYR A 232 14.02 -2.53 -6.71
CA TYR A 232 13.87 -3.98 -6.69
C TYR A 232 13.72 -4.50 -8.13
N GLY A 233 14.52 -5.46 -8.55
CA GLY A 233 14.37 -6.07 -9.88
C GLY A 233 15.50 -5.80 -10.88
N GLN A 234 16.71 -5.45 -10.40
CA GLN A 234 17.87 -5.20 -11.26
C GLN A 234 18.15 -6.31 -12.27
N SER A 235 17.97 -7.59 -11.87
CA SER A 235 18.16 -8.72 -12.77
C SER A 235 17.09 -8.82 -13.85
N ALA A 236 15.80 -8.57 -13.48
CA ALA A 236 14.70 -8.58 -14.43
C ALA A 236 14.87 -7.48 -15.48
N VAL A 237 15.15 -6.24 -15.03
CA VAL A 237 15.38 -5.10 -15.95
C VAL A 237 16.58 -5.34 -16.87
N ARG A 238 17.67 -5.95 -16.37
CA ARG A 238 18.84 -6.30 -17.20
C ARG A 238 18.48 -7.30 -18.28
N ASN A 239 17.73 -8.33 -17.95
CA ASN A 239 17.29 -9.34 -18.94
C ASN A 239 16.38 -8.70 -19.99
N VAL A 240 15.40 -7.91 -19.57
CA VAL A 240 14.49 -7.16 -20.46
C VAL A 240 15.29 -6.27 -21.40
N PHE A 241 16.21 -5.46 -20.84
CA PHE A 241 17.04 -4.57 -21.65
C PHE A 241 17.91 -5.34 -22.67
N THR A 242 18.51 -6.46 -22.26
CA THR A 242 19.32 -7.29 -23.16
C THR A 242 18.46 -7.85 -24.31
N SER A 243 17.24 -8.31 -24.00
CA SER A 243 16.31 -8.83 -25.02
C SER A 243 15.87 -7.74 -26.00
N LEU A 244 15.57 -6.54 -25.51
CA LEU A 244 15.20 -5.42 -26.37
C LEU A 244 16.35 -4.94 -27.25
N ALA A 245 17.57 -4.97 -26.70
CA ALA A 245 18.77 -4.63 -27.44
C ALA A 245 19.05 -5.61 -28.61
N GLU A 246 18.45 -6.81 -28.61
CA GLU A 246 18.55 -7.79 -29.68
C GLU A 246 17.48 -7.62 -30.77
N LEU A 247 16.46 -6.79 -30.52
CA LEU A 247 15.40 -6.57 -31.53
C LEU A 247 15.93 -5.73 -32.69
N GLU A 248 15.69 -6.20 -33.91
CA GLU A 248 16.02 -5.48 -35.15
C GLU A 248 15.03 -4.36 -35.47
N ASN A 249 13.92 -4.29 -34.74
CA ASN A 249 12.87 -3.28 -34.93
C ASN A 249 13.38 -1.86 -34.75
N ASP A 250 12.81 -0.94 -35.47
CA ASP A 250 13.09 0.50 -35.38
C ASP A 250 12.31 1.12 -34.19
N ILE A 251 12.87 0.98 -32.98
CA ILE A 251 12.27 1.36 -31.71
C ILE A 251 13.21 2.24 -30.89
N ASN A 252 12.64 3.05 -30.01
CA ASN A 252 13.38 3.69 -28.92
C ASN A 252 13.24 2.87 -27.64
N ILE A 253 14.34 2.67 -26.92
CA ILE A 253 14.38 2.00 -25.61
C ILE A 253 14.69 3.04 -24.55
N ILE A 254 13.71 3.46 -23.79
CA ILE A 254 13.84 4.44 -22.72
C ILE A 254 13.96 3.70 -21.39
N VAL A 255 15.08 3.86 -20.70
CA VAL A 255 15.35 3.15 -19.44
C VAL A 255 15.41 4.13 -18.29
N LEU A 256 14.41 4.08 -17.39
CA LEU A 256 14.47 4.81 -16.12
C LEU A 256 15.25 3.99 -15.09
N SER A 257 16.40 4.49 -14.67
CA SER A 257 17.27 3.79 -13.72
C SER A 257 16.88 4.01 -12.25
N GLY A 258 16.19 5.11 -11.93
CA GLY A 258 15.83 5.46 -10.56
C GLY A 258 17.03 5.60 -9.63
N GLY A 259 18.09 6.22 -10.08
CA GLY A 259 19.34 6.41 -9.34
C GLY A 259 20.18 5.12 -9.18
N ASN A 260 19.90 4.07 -9.97
CA ASN A 260 20.63 2.82 -9.91
C ASN A 260 21.87 2.82 -10.82
N ASN A 261 22.99 3.33 -10.31
CA ASN A 261 24.27 3.39 -11.05
C ASN A 261 24.73 2.04 -11.63
N GLY A 262 24.36 0.92 -11.00
CA GLY A 262 24.68 -0.40 -11.52
C GLY A 262 23.89 -0.78 -12.77
N LEU A 263 22.64 -0.31 -12.87
CA LEU A 263 21.81 -0.48 -14.06
C LEU A 263 22.31 0.43 -15.20
N VAL A 264 22.62 1.69 -14.89
CA VAL A 264 23.17 2.66 -15.86
C VAL A 264 24.43 2.10 -16.51
N LYS A 265 25.44 1.73 -15.72
CA LYS A 265 26.70 1.15 -16.23
C LYS A 265 26.47 -0.12 -17.06
N TYR A 266 25.51 -0.94 -16.67
CA TYR A 266 25.20 -2.15 -17.43
C TYR A 266 24.56 -1.81 -18.77
N ALA A 267 23.59 -0.89 -18.78
CA ALA A 267 22.92 -0.46 -20.00
C ALA A 267 23.91 0.22 -20.97
N GLU A 268 24.76 1.12 -20.49
CA GLU A 268 25.84 1.75 -21.28
C GLU A 268 26.79 0.71 -21.92
N LEU A 269 27.19 -0.30 -21.12
CA LEU A 269 28.10 -1.34 -21.63
C LEU A 269 27.44 -2.15 -22.76
N ILE A 270 26.19 -2.57 -22.62
CA ILE A 270 25.47 -3.33 -23.65
C ILE A 270 25.23 -2.45 -24.87
N THR A 271 24.77 -1.21 -24.68
CA THR A 271 24.52 -0.23 -25.74
C THR A 271 25.76 -0.07 -26.61
N LYS A 272 26.93 0.21 -26.01
CA LYS A 272 28.20 0.39 -26.69
C LYS A 272 28.65 -0.90 -27.39
N ASN A 273 28.57 -2.05 -26.71
CA ASN A 273 29.01 -3.31 -27.28
C ASN A 273 28.20 -3.76 -28.51
N ARG A 274 26.98 -3.29 -28.62
CA ARG A 274 26.05 -3.65 -29.70
C ARG A 274 25.90 -2.55 -30.76
N GLY A 275 26.47 -1.36 -30.53
CA GLY A 275 26.39 -0.23 -31.45
C GLY A 275 24.93 0.27 -31.63
N ILE A 276 24.17 0.37 -30.53
CA ILE A 276 22.77 0.78 -30.53
C ILE A 276 22.51 2.07 -29.76
N GLU A 277 23.54 2.94 -29.68
CA GLU A 277 23.47 4.20 -28.92
C GLU A 277 22.32 5.09 -29.36
N GLU A 278 21.98 5.10 -30.63
CA GLU A 278 20.89 5.88 -31.20
C GLU A 278 19.47 5.36 -30.85
N LYS A 279 19.35 4.15 -30.31
CA LYS A 279 18.08 3.54 -29.90
C LYS A 279 17.84 3.63 -28.39
N VAL A 280 18.86 3.92 -27.57
CA VAL A 280 18.81 3.79 -26.12
C VAL A 280 18.91 5.14 -25.44
N PHE A 281 17.90 5.48 -24.65
CA PHE A 281 17.81 6.71 -23.88
C PHE A 281 17.79 6.37 -22.39
N LEU A 282 18.89 6.73 -21.68
CA LEU A 282 19.03 6.49 -20.25
C LEU A 282 18.53 7.70 -19.46
N VAL A 283 17.49 7.50 -18.67
CA VAL A 283 16.92 8.50 -17.79
C VAL A 283 17.28 8.12 -16.35
N GLU A 284 18.09 8.92 -15.69
CA GLU A 284 18.50 8.63 -14.30
C GLU A 284 17.37 8.88 -13.33
N GLU A 285 16.77 10.04 -13.42
CA GLU A 285 15.63 10.48 -12.61
C GLU A 285 14.66 11.29 -13.47
N ILE A 286 13.39 11.26 -13.11
CA ILE A 286 12.35 12.07 -13.73
C ILE A 286 11.57 12.76 -12.60
N ASP A 287 11.27 14.04 -12.79
CA ASP A 287 10.58 14.86 -11.80
C ASP A 287 9.16 14.35 -11.50
N LYS A 288 8.45 13.93 -12.55
CA LYS A 288 7.09 13.39 -12.46
C LYS A 288 6.96 12.10 -13.27
N PHE A 289 6.59 11.05 -12.57
CA PHE A 289 6.49 9.72 -13.17
C PHE A 289 5.44 9.64 -14.28
N ALA A 290 4.39 10.46 -14.19
CA ALA A 290 3.32 10.58 -15.20
C ALA A 290 3.84 10.96 -16.59
N LYS A 291 4.98 11.64 -16.69
CA LYS A 291 5.65 11.92 -17.98
C LYS A 291 6.05 10.63 -18.73
N LEU A 292 6.46 9.59 -18.01
CA LEU A 292 6.82 8.31 -18.64
C LEU A 292 5.61 7.61 -19.26
N TYR A 293 4.46 7.67 -18.59
CA TYR A 293 3.23 7.09 -19.13
C TYR A 293 2.80 7.79 -20.43
N SER A 294 3.01 9.11 -20.53
CA SER A 294 2.61 9.87 -21.73
C SER A 294 3.47 9.57 -22.95
N VAL A 295 4.72 9.13 -22.78
CA VAL A 295 5.62 8.82 -23.91
C VAL A 295 5.68 7.34 -24.26
N ALA A 296 5.25 6.45 -23.37
CA ALA A 296 5.33 5.02 -23.58
C ALA A 296 4.26 4.52 -24.56
N ASP A 297 4.69 3.93 -25.68
CA ASP A 297 3.81 3.11 -26.51
C ASP A 297 3.67 1.70 -25.91
N ILE A 298 4.75 1.20 -25.29
CA ILE A 298 4.76 0.00 -24.46
C ILE A 298 5.50 0.30 -23.17
N LEU A 299 4.93 -0.07 -22.03
CA LEU A 299 5.49 0.14 -20.72
C LEU A 299 5.85 -1.20 -20.06
N ILE A 300 7.12 -1.39 -19.73
CA ILE A 300 7.61 -2.61 -19.07
C ILE A 300 7.96 -2.29 -17.62
N ILE A 301 7.22 -2.87 -16.68
CA ILE A 301 7.31 -2.56 -15.25
C ILE A 301 7.28 -3.82 -14.37
N SER A 302 7.71 -3.66 -13.13
CA SER A 302 7.48 -4.66 -12.09
C SER A 302 6.01 -4.65 -11.62
N PRO A 303 5.44 -5.80 -11.22
CA PRO A 303 4.03 -5.92 -10.83
C PRO A 303 3.76 -5.38 -9.41
N THR A 304 4.25 -4.18 -9.09
CA THR A 304 3.94 -3.49 -7.85
C THR A 304 2.61 -2.76 -7.98
N ALA A 305 1.75 -2.87 -6.97
CA ALA A 305 0.37 -2.42 -7.06
C ALA A 305 0.23 -0.93 -7.44
N ALA A 306 1.01 -0.04 -6.83
CA ALA A 306 0.91 1.39 -7.10
C ALA A 306 1.28 1.75 -8.55
N ILE A 307 2.45 1.31 -9.02
CA ILE A 307 2.95 1.65 -10.38
C ILE A 307 2.04 1.05 -11.47
N THR A 308 1.57 -0.19 -11.27
CA THR A 308 0.65 -0.80 -12.23
C THR A 308 -0.70 -0.12 -12.27
N TYR A 309 -1.19 0.37 -11.11
CA TYR A 309 -2.45 1.10 -11.06
C TYR A 309 -2.34 2.50 -11.70
N GLU A 310 -1.23 3.21 -11.49
CA GLU A 310 -0.92 4.46 -12.20
C GLU A 310 -0.85 4.23 -13.71
N ALA A 311 -0.16 3.18 -14.16
CA ALA A 311 -0.06 2.84 -15.57
C ALA A 311 -1.43 2.53 -16.21
N MET A 312 -2.31 1.83 -15.49
CA MET A 312 -3.69 1.59 -15.93
C MET A 312 -4.52 2.87 -15.97
N TYR A 313 -4.35 3.77 -14.99
CA TYR A 313 -5.01 5.08 -14.99
C TYR A 313 -4.67 5.87 -16.27
N HIS A 314 -3.45 5.72 -16.78
CA HIS A 314 -2.99 6.33 -18.02
C HIS A 314 -3.24 5.47 -19.28
N ASN A 315 -3.99 4.39 -19.18
CA ASN A 315 -4.33 3.50 -20.31
C ASN A 315 -3.09 2.97 -21.06
N SER A 316 -2.03 2.62 -20.31
CA SER A 316 -0.77 2.16 -20.88
C SER A 316 -0.85 0.71 -21.37
N ASN A 317 -0.15 0.38 -22.47
CA ASN A 317 0.12 -1.00 -22.87
C ASN A 317 1.18 -1.61 -21.94
N ILE A 318 0.75 -2.38 -20.96
CA ILE A 318 1.59 -2.84 -19.84
C ILE A 318 2.14 -4.23 -20.09
N ILE A 319 3.45 -4.41 -19.96
CA ILE A 319 4.10 -5.72 -19.85
C ILE A 319 4.72 -5.83 -18.45
N LEU A 320 4.37 -6.90 -17.73
CA LEU A 320 4.86 -7.16 -16.38
C LEU A 320 6.05 -8.10 -16.41
N CYS A 321 7.19 -7.63 -15.94
CA CYS A 321 8.35 -8.48 -15.71
C CYS A 321 8.20 -9.29 -14.41
N ASN A 322 9.17 -10.17 -14.11
CA ASN A 322 9.15 -10.97 -12.90
C ASN A 322 9.05 -10.13 -11.64
N GLY A 323 8.11 -10.47 -10.77
CA GLY A 323 7.98 -9.89 -9.45
C GLY A 323 9.13 -10.29 -8.50
N GLY A 324 9.39 -9.44 -7.54
CA GLY A 324 10.43 -9.65 -6.51
C GLY A 324 10.02 -10.63 -5.43
N ASP A 325 8.71 -10.89 -5.26
CA ASP A 325 8.16 -11.78 -4.24
C ASP A 325 6.88 -12.52 -4.68
N ALA A 326 6.38 -13.39 -3.82
CA ALA A 326 5.21 -14.22 -4.13
C ALA A 326 3.92 -13.40 -4.29
N LEU A 327 3.80 -12.24 -3.64
CA LEU A 327 2.63 -11.38 -3.76
C LEU A 327 2.65 -10.65 -5.11
N GLU A 328 3.78 -10.10 -5.50
CA GLU A 328 3.96 -9.48 -6.83
C GLU A 328 3.70 -10.48 -7.97
N ASN A 329 4.15 -11.72 -7.82
CA ASN A 329 3.86 -12.76 -8.80
C ASN A 329 2.36 -13.12 -8.87
N ARG A 330 1.63 -13.06 -7.77
CA ARG A 330 0.17 -13.23 -7.77
C ARG A 330 -0.52 -12.02 -8.39
N ASN A 331 -0.06 -10.82 -8.08
CA ASN A 331 -0.55 -9.59 -8.68
C ASN A 331 -0.38 -9.63 -10.21
N SER A 332 0.80 -10.04 -10.72
CA SER A 332 1.02 -10.14 -12.17
C SER A 332 0.11 -11.16 -12.83
N HIS A 333 -0.11 -12.31 -12.19
CA HIS A 333 -1.04 -13.32 -12.71
C HIS A 333 -2.49 -12.81 -12.72
N TYR A 334 -2.92 -12.12 -11.66
CA TYR A 334 -4.23 -11.50 -11.58
C TYR A 334 -4.44 -10.49 -12.73
N LEU A 335 -3.50 -9.56 -12.90
CA LEU A 335 -3.57 -8.53 -13.94
C LEU A 335 -3.63 -9.14 -15.36
N ALA A 336 -2.83 -10.17 -15.62
CA ALA A 336 -2.83 -10.83 -16.92
C ALA A 336 -4.12 -11.63 -17.18
N THR A 337 -4.65 -12.30 -16.16
CA THR A 337 -5.90 -13.08 -16.28
C THR A 337 -7.11 -12.17 -16.55
N ASN A 338 -7.09 -10.95 -16.00
CA ASN A 338 -8.14 -9.95 -16.21
C ASN A 338 -7.86 -9.02 -17.42
N GLN A 339 -6.93 -9.38 -18.29
CA GLN A 339 -6.56 -8.63 -19.50
C GLN A 339 -6.12 -7.17 -19.23
N LEU A 340 -5.60 -6.90 -18.05
CA LEU A 340 -5.15 -5.56 -17.64
C LEU A 340 -3.67 -5.30 -17.98
N ALA A 341 -2.91 -6.37 -18.27
CA ALA A 341 -1.51 -6.33 -18.66
C ALA A 341 -1.10 -7.65 -19.33
N LEU A 342 0.01 -7.66 -20.06
CA LEU A 342 0.68 -8.87 -20.53
C LEU A 342 1.85 -9.26 -19.62
N LEU A 343 2.32 -10.50 -19.75
CA LEU A 343 3.48 -11.02 -19.02
C LEU A 343 4.73 -11.01 -19.90
N GLY A 344 5.86 -10.69 -19.28
CA GLY A 344 7.19 -10.75 -19.90
C GLY A 344 8.21 -11.31 -18.91
N ARG A 345 7.93 -12.48 -18.32
CA ARG A 345 8.74 -13.11 -17.26
C ARG A 345 10.02 -13.74 -17.75
N ASN A 346 10.07 -14.05 -19.04
CA ASN A 346 11.24 -14.55 -19.73
C ASN A 346 11.34 -13.91 -21.12
N ASN A 347 12.41 -14.21 -21.85
CA ASN A 347 12.67 -13.62 -23.16
C ASN A 347 11.56 -13.94 -24.19
N GLU A 348 11.09 -15.18 -24.23
CA GLU A 348 10.07 -15.62 -25.19
C GLU A 348 8.75 -14.92 -24.93
N GLU A 349 8.27 -14.88 -23.67
CA GLU A 349 7.05 -14.16 -23.29
C GLU A 349 7.16 -12.67 -23.58
N LEU A 350 8.32 -12.05 -23.28
CA LEU A 350 8.55 -10.64 -23.52
C LEU A 350 8.42 -10.30 -25.01
N ILE A 351 9.14 -11.02 -25.86
CA ILE A 351 9.11 -10.80 -27.31
C ILE A 351 7.70 -11.05 -27.88
N ALA A 352 7.02 -12.11 -27.43
CA ALA A 352 5.64 -12.39 -27.83
C ALA A 352 4.69 -11.26 -27.42
N SER A 353 4.82 -10.73 -26.21
CA SER A 353 4.00 -9.62 -25.71
C SER A 353 4.24 -8.32 -26.46
N ILE A 354 5.49 -8.00 -26.77
CA ILE A 354 5.85 -6.84 -27.59
C ILE A 354 5.27 -6.98 -28.99
N SER A 355 5.49 -8.15 -29.63
CA SER A 355 4.97 -8.42 -30.97
C SER A 355 3.45 -8.31 -31.02
N LYS A 356 2.76 -8.77 -29.97
CA LYS A 356 1.30 -8.64 -29.88
C LYS A 356 0.85 -7.19 -29.89
N PHE A 357 1.45 -6.33 -29.05
CA PHE A 357 1.12 -4.88 -29.05
C PHE A 357 1.46 -4.19 -30.37
N MET A 358 2.51 -4.64 -31.07
CA MET A 358 2.90 -4.07 -32.35
C MET A 358 1.97 -4.47 -33.50
N SER A 359 1.34 -5.64 -33.46
CA SER A 359 0.57 -6.21 -34.56
C SER A 359 -0.96 -6.19 -34.35
N ASP A 360 -1.41 -6.00 -33.10
CA ASP A 360 -2.82 -6.16 -32.71
C ASP A 360 -3.31 -4.90 -31.95
N SER A 361 -3.79 -3.92 -32.69
CA SER A 361 -4.34 -2.69 -32.12
C SER A 361 -5.68 -2.92 -31.39
N GLU A 362 -6.50 -3.87 -31.86
CA GLU A 362 -7.78 -4.23 -31.25
C GLU A 362 -7.54 -4.77 -29.82
N PHE A 363 -6.56 -5.63 -29.66
CA PHE A 363 -6.15 -6.12 -28.34
C PHE A 363 -5.70 -4.99 -27.40
N SER A 364 -4.98 -4.00 -27.93
CA SER A 364 -4.57 -2.84 -27.13
C SER A 364 -5.77 -2.00 -26.67
N ASP A 365 -6.78 -1.85 -27.54
CA ASP A 365 -8.00 -1.11 -27.22
C ASP A 365 -8.87 -1.87 -26.19
N ASP A 366 -8.98 -3.20 -26.34
CA ASP A 366 -9.65 -4.06 -25.35
C ASP A 366 -9.00 -3.96 -23.97
N MET A 367 -7.67 -3.97 -23.90
CA MET A 367 -6.93 -3.79 -22.66
C MET A 367 -7.21 -2.44 -22.01
N ARG A 368 -7.19 -1.35 -22.79
CA ARG A 368 -7.50 0.00 -22.30
C ARG A 368 -8.94 0.10 -21.79
N TYR A 369 -9.87 -0.54 -22.49
CA TYR A 369 -11.26 -0.62 -22.03
C TYR A 369 -11.35 -1.35 -20.68
N ALA A 370 -10.73 -2.52 -20.54
CA ALA A 370 -10.69 -3.26 -19.29
C ALA A 370 -10.02 -2.45 -18.14
N GLN A 371 -8.95 -1.70 -18.43
CA GLN A 371 -8.28 -0.83 -17.47
C GLN A 371 -9.21 0.31 -17.01
N ASN A 372 -9.95 0.95 -17.92
CA ASN A 372 -10.90 2.02 -17.59
C ASN A 372 -12.06 1.52 -16.70
N GLU A 373 -12.55 0.32 -16.93
CA GLU A 373 -13.58 -0.30 -16.07
C GLU A 373 -13.03 -0.69 -14.69
N PHE A 374 -11.75 -1.02 -14.62
CA PHE A 374 -11.12 -1.48 -13.40
C PHE A 374 -10.65 -0.34 -12.48
N VAL A 375 -10.20 0.77 -13.05
CA VAL A 375 -9.65 1.91 -12.30
C VAL A 375 -10.75 2.79 -11.73
N ILE A 376 -10.67 3.09 -10.43
CA ILE A 376 -11.49 4.10 -9.77
C ILE A 376 -10.70 5.42 -9.78
N PRO A 377 -11.02 6.40 -10.63
CA PRO A 377 -10.16 7.58 -10.84
C PRO A 377 -9.96 8.46 -9.61
N ASP A 378 -10.98 8.57 -8.76
CA ASP A 378 -11.01 9.40 -7.55
C ASP A 378 -10.87 8.59 -6.26
N SER A 379 -10.13 7.49 -6.30
CA SER A 379 -9.91 6.59 -5.14
C SER A 379 -9.38 7.32 -3.90
N ASP A 380 -8.54 8.34 -4.07
CA ASP A 380 -8.02 9.19 -3.00
C ASP A 380 -9.15 9.96 -2.29
N LYS A 381 -10.10 10.51 -3.06
CA LYS A 381 -11.27 11.22 -2.53
C LYS A 381 -12.26 10.26 -1.88
N VAL A 382 -12.61 9.18 -2.58
CA VAL A 382 -13.54 8.16 -2.07
C VAL A 382 -13.06 7.62 -0.73
N LEU A 383 -11.79 7.23 -0.62
CA LEU A 383 -11.23 6.73 0.62
C LEU A 383 -11.12 7.83 1.69
N GLY A 384 -10.71 9.04 1.31
CA GLY A 384 -10.59 10.18 2.23
C GLY A 384 -11.93 10.55 2.85
N ASP A 385 -13.01 10.61 2.06
CA ASP A 385 -14.37 10.91 2.54
C ASP A 385 -14.89 9.83 3.50
N LEU A 386 -14.64 8.56 3.21
CA LEU A 386 -14.98 7.46 4.11
C LEU A 386 -14.25 7.56 5.45
N ILE A 387 -12.95 7.86 5.44
CA ILE A 387 -12.16 8.06 6.65
C ILE A 387 -12.66 9.26 7.46
N ILE A 388 -12.95 10.38 6.80
CA ILE A 388 -13.50 11.58 7.45
C ILE A 388 -14.85 11.28 8.08
N ALA A 389 -15.72 10.54 7.38
CA ALA A 389 -17.05 10.15 7.91
C ALA A 389 -16.93 9.30 9.19
N ILE A 390 -16.02 8.32 9.20
CA ILE A 390 -15.73 7.49 10.39
C ILE A 390 -15.18 8.36 11.52
N ALA A 391 -14.25 9.26 11.22
CA ALA A 391 -13.67 10.15 12.22
C ALA A 391 -14.71 11.11 12.83
N ASN A 392 -15.65 11.61 12.02
CA ASN A 392 -16.77 12.43 12.49
C ASN A 392 -17.66 11.69 13.47
N LYS A 393 -18.04 10.45 13.14
CA LYS A 393 -18.85 9.60 14.00
C LYS A 393 -18.16 9.39 15.36
N ASN A 394 -16.91 8.93 15.35
CA ASN A 394 -16.17 8.63 16.57
C ASN A 394 -15.94 9.87 17.45
N ARG A 395 -15.74 11.03 16.85
CA ARG A 395 -15.63 12.27 17.59
C ARG A 395 -16.93 12.64 18.28
N ASN A 396 -18.07 12.52 17.60
CA ASN A 396 -19.37 12.77 18.19
C ASN A 396 -19.65 11.82 19.37
N ASP A 397 -19.30 10.54 19.22
CA ASP A 397 -19.41 9.54 20.26
C ASP A 397 -18.55 9.89 21.49
N LYS A 398 -17.30 10.33 21.28
CA LYS A 398 -16.39 10.81 22.35
C LYS A 398 -16.93 12.04 23.08
N ILE A 399 -17.48 13.01 22.35
CA ILE A 399 -18.09 14.23 22.94
C ILE A 399 -19.29 13.85 23.80
N SER A 400 -20.20 13.03 23.27
CA SER A 400 -21.39 12.57 24.00
C SER A 400 -21.02 11.83 25.28
N GLU A 401 -19.99 10.97 25.24
CA GLU A 401 -19.49 10.23 26.42
C GLU A 401 -18.92 11.20 27.48
N GLN A 402 -18.16 12.22 27.05
CA GLN A 402 -17.61 13.24 27.96
C GLN A 402 -18.70 14.09 28.62
N GLU A 403 -19.76 14.47 27.86
CA GLU A 403 -20.89 15.20 28.40
C GLU A 403 -21.67 14.39 29.42
N GLN A 404 -21.88 13.09 29.16
CA GLN A 404 -22.53 12.19 30.11
C GLN A 404 -21.73 12.06 31.41
N ILE A 405 -20.41 11.89 31.32
CA ILE A 405 -19.52 11.81 32.50
C ILE A 405 -19.60 13.11 33.30
N LYS A 406 -19.55 14.26 32.62
CA LYS A 406 -19.65 15.57 33.28
C LYS A 406 -20.95 15.76 33.97
N THR A 407 -22.10 15.38 33.35
CA THR A 407 -23.43 15.45 33.95
C THR A 407 -23.54 14.53 35.15
N ALA A 408 -23.03 13.31 35.06
CA ALA A 408 -23.03 12.37 36.19
C ALA A 408 -22.23 12.92 37.39
N SER A 409 -21.03 13.50 37.13
CA SER A 409 -20.19 14.09 38.17
C SER A 409 -20.90 15.30 38.85
N LEU A 410 -21.59 16.13 38.08
CA LEU A 410 -22.35 17.27 38.63
C LEU A 410 -23.51 16.80 39.52
N ASN A 411 -24.25 15.77 39.09
CA ASN A 411 -25.32 15.18 39.88
C ASN A 411 -24.81 14.55 41.19
N GLU A 412 -23.61 13.95 41.16
CA GLU A 412 -22.98 13.38 42.35
C GLU A 412 -22.59 14.48 43.35
N ILE A 413 -22.04 15.59 42.88
CA ILE A 413 -21.70 16.76 43.69
C ILE A 413 -22.97 17.40 44.28
N GLU A 414 -24.06 17.55 43.50
CA GLU A 414 -25.32 18.06 43.99
C GLU A 414 -25.91 17.16 45.08
N ASN A 415 -25.83 15.84 44.93
CA ASN A 415 -26.32 14.91 45.94
C ASN A 415 -25.50 14.94 47.22
N LEU A 416 -24.16 15.07 47.12
CA LEU A 416 -23.32 15.25 48.31
C LEU A 416 -23.63 16.55 49.04
N ASN A 417 -23.80 17.67 48.32
CA ASN A 417 -24.16 18.96 48.92
C ASN A 417 -25.53 18.91 49.61
N LYS A 418 -26.51 18.16 49.08
CA LYS A 418 -27.82 17.95 49.74
C LYS A 418 -27.73 17.13 51.02
N LEU A 419 -26.83 16.12 51.06
CA LEU A 419 -26.57 15.33 52.24
C LEU A 419 -25.89 16.16 53.34
N ASP A 420 -24.88 16.97 52.98
CA ASP A 420 -24.19 17.88 53.93
C ASP A 420 -25.14 18.91 54.51
N ILE A 421 -26.10 19.45 53.74
CA ILE A 421 -27.14 20.38 54.22
C ILE A 421 -28.11 19.68 55.17
N ALA A 422 -28.52 18.44 54.85
CA ALA A 422 -29.38 17.67 55.71
C ALA A 422 -28.72 17.30 57.06
N GLU A 423 -27.49 16.87 57.06
CA GLU A 423 -26.72 16.58 58.27
C GLU A 423 -26.49 17.82 59.15
N ASN A 424 -26.30 18.99 58.54
CA ASN A 424 -26.16 20.25 59.31
C ASN A 424 -27.49 20.76 59.89
N SER A 425 -28.63 20.55 59.20
CA SER A 425 -29.96 20.87 59.69
C SER A 425 -30.40 20.00 60.89
N ASP A 426 -29.98 18.73 60.91
CA ASP A 426 -30.26 17.82 62.01
C ASP A 426 -29.43 18.14 63.26
N LYS A 427 -28.22 18.71 63.12
CA LYS A 427 -27.39 19.14 64.22
C LYS A 427 -27.81 20.47 64.84
N GLU A 428 -28.52 21.33 64.13
CA GLU A 428 -29.13 22.55 64.70
C GLU A 428 -30.42 22.26 65.49
N ASN A 429 -31.14 21.21 65.14
CA ASN A 429 -32.36 20.82 65.86
C ASN A 429 -32.11 20.02 67.16
N ASP A 430 -30.91 19.49 67.38
CA ASP A 430 -30.56 18.77 68.63
C ASP A 430 -29.96 19.68 69.71
N ASN A 431 -29.83 20.99 69.48
CA ASN A 431 -29.27 21.96 70.44
C ASN A 431 -30.32 22.97 71.03
N ASP A 432 -31.62 22.79 70.78
CA ASP A 432 -32.68 23.49 71.42
C ASP A 432 -33.42 22.55 72.41
#